data_67a75c03c38c171d6780796d9534038e
#
_entry.id   67a75c03c38c171d6780796d9534038e
#
_cell.length_a   1.000
_cell.length_b   1.000
_cell.length_c   1.000
_cell.angle_alpha   90.00
_cell.angle_beta   90.00
_cell.angle_gamma   90.00
#
_symmetry.space_group_name_H-M   'P 1'
#
loop_
_entity.id
_entity.type
_entity.pdbx_description
1 polymer ?
#
loop_
_entity_poly.entity_id
_entity_poly.type
_entity_poly.pdbx_seq_one_letter_code
_entity_poly.pdbx_strand_id
1 'polypeptide(L)'
;CWPMYAAMPAVLKHSVITAYEKCGWDIESSEHKLSTPIFPTVEDVLVCLSEYIDNSNYSVDTKGDYKGALEIRLQELCEGMFGNMLNSESIPDAKLFNENVIIDLSRIKSTETKALLMGFLVMKINEFRMSEGGMNKPLQHVTVLEEAHNLLKKTSLEQSQESSNLTGKSVEMISNSIAEMRTYGEAFVIVDQSPSMLDASAIRNTNTKIVLTLPDSEDRKAAGGSMSLKNEQIEEIGRQKQGEAVIYQNIWEEPVQCRISKFNEFESNFCYNKASKPSPKLNNKRSSEVIKFLLKPYIKEPFDTEIIREHISTTSLPTSIKYGLSEMLIEYENKGNLSIWQDCQIAKLSEVVKLYLHLDAEYRNMTEQHSNMNQVRVLLDKLLKDKLDGNISREFLYYTERCFVRNNAMFDQWRETFRVK
;
A
#
# COMPACT_ATOMS: atom_id res chain seq x y z
N CYS A 1 13.10 -7.28 -2.39
CA CYS A 1 13.38 -6.92 -1.00
C CYS A 1 13.52 -8.14 -0.09
N TRP A 2 12.72 -9.18 -0.28
CA TRP A 2 12.80 -10.42 0.50
C TRP A 2 13.47 -11.54 -0.28
N PRO A 3 14.31 -12.34 0.37
CA PRO A 3 14.85 -13.54 -0.27
C PRO A 3 13.70 -14.53 -0.55
N MET A 4 13.60 -14.97 -1.80
CA MET A 4 12.63 -15.96 -2.24
C MET A 4 13.36 -17.13 -2.88
N TYR A 5 12.93 -18.34 -2.60
CA TYR A 5 13.52 -19.57 -3.11
C TYR A 5 12.45 -20.55 -3.62
N ALA A 6 12.88 -21.53 -4.37
CA ALA A 6 12.02 -22.57 -4.96
C ALA A 6 10.81 -21.97 -5.70
N ALA A 7 9.59 -22.43 -5.38
CA ALA A 7 8.38 -21.98 -6.05
C ALA A 7 7.74 -20.71 -5.43
N MET A 8 8.32 -20.11 -4.37
CA MET A 8 7.76 -18.94 -3.71
C MET A 8 7.40 -17.77 -4.64
N PRO A 9 8.24 -17.39 -5.62
CA PRO A 9 7.88 -16.33 -6.57
C PRO A 9 6.65 -16.68 -7.41
N ALA A 10 6.52 -17.95 -7.81
CA ALA A 10 5.39 -18.40 -8.60
C ALA A 10 4.10 -18.43 -7.77
N VAL A 11 4.18 -18.88 -6.52
CA VAL A 11 3.06 -18.88 -5.57
C VAL A 11 2.56 -17.46 -5.34
N LEU A 12 3.46 -16.52 -5.04
CA LEU A 12 3.08 -15.12 -4.83
C LEU A 12 2.48 -14.50 -6.10
N LYS A 13 3.09 -14.73 -7.27
CA LYS A 13 2.56 -14.24 -8.56
C LYS A 13 1.15 -14.76 -8.81
N HIS A 14 0.90 -16.05 -8.58
CA HIS A 14 -0.42 -16.65 -8.74
C HIS A 14 -1.45 -16.00 -7.79
N SER A 15 -1.06 -15.79 -6.54
CA SER A 15 -1.94 -15.15 -5.54
C SER A 15 -2.31 -13.71 -5.93
N VAL A 16 -1.36 -12.95 -6.48
CA VAL A 16 -1.63 -11.60 -7.02
C VAL A 16 -2.63 -11.68 -8.18
N ILE A 17 -2.40 -12.57 -9.16
CA ILE A 17 -3.31 -12.75 -10.30
C ILE A 17 -4.71 -13.10 -9.82
N THR A 18 -4.84 -14.09 -8.92
CA THR A 18 -6.13 -14.50 -8.35
C THR A 18 -6.84 -13.37 -7.61
N ALA A 19 -6.07 -12.51 -6.90
CA ALA A 19 -6.64 -11.34 -6.24
C ALA A 19 -7.24 -10.35 -7.25
N TYR A 20 -6.56 -10.10 -8.37
CA TYR A 20 -7.10 -9.27 -9.46
C TYR A 20 -8.38 -9.87 -10.06
N GLU A 21 -8.38 -11.18 -10.36
CA GLU A 21 -9.55 -11.88 -10.92
C GLU A 21 -10.75 -11.80 -9.97
N LYS A 22 -10.53 -12.02 -8.66
CA LYS A 22 -11.58 -11.89 -7.64
C LYS A 22 -12.12 -10.46 -7.51
N CYS A 23 -11.34 -9.46 -7.90
CA CYS A 23 -11.75 -8.06 -7.93
C CYS A 23 -12.45 -7.68 -9.25
N GLY A 24 -12.63 -8.61 -10.16
CA GLY A 24 -13.35 -8.38 -11.41
C GLY A 24 -12.50 -8.02 -12.61
N TRP A 25 -11.17 -8.22 -12.54
CA TRP A 25 -10.27 -8.06 -13.68
C TRP A 25 -10.25 -9.33 -14.55
N ASP A 26 -10.28 -9.14 -15.84
CA ASP A 26 -9.86 -10.12 -16.82
C ASP A 26 -8.38 -9.87 -17.14
N ILE A 27 -7.53 -10.83 -16.76
CA ILE A 27 -6.07 -10.68 -16.88
C ILE A 27 -5.61 -10.77 -18.33
N GLU A 28 -6.33 -11.52 -19.19
CA GLU A 28 -5.96 -11.71 -20.60
C GLU A 28 -6.25 -10.44 -21.42
N SER A 29 -7.42 -9.84 -21.24
CA SER A 29 -7.81 -8.60 -21.93
C SER A 29 -7.32 -7.34 -21.22
N SER A 30 -6.91 -7.44 -19.95
CA SER A 30 -6.60 -6.30 -19.07
C SER A 30 -7.80 -5.35 -18.89
N GLU A 31 -9.02 -5.88 -18.96
CA GLU A 31 -10.26 -5.14 -18.80
C GLU A 31 -10.89 -5.43 -17.43
N HIS A 32 -11.54 -4.41 -16.88
CA HIS A 32 -12.30 -4.56 -15.63
C HIS A 32 -13.80 -4.61 -15.92
N LYS A 33 -14.53 -5.50 -15.23
CA LYS A 33 -15.99 -5.68 -15.42
C LYS A 33 -16.80 -4.44 -15.07
N LEU A 34 -16.31 -3.60 -14.15
CA LEU A 34 -16.95 -2.34 -13.78
C LEU A 34 -16.35 -1.18 -14.58
N SER A 35 -17.16 -0.15 -14.85
CA SER A 35 -16.71 1.10 -15.51
C SER A 35 -15.66 1.86 -14.67
N THR A 36 -15.70 1.73 -13.35
CA THR A 36 -14.68 2.26 -12.45
C THR A 36 -13.86 1.09 -11.91
N PRO A 37 -12.60 0.92 -12.36
CA PRO A 37 -11.76 -0.19 -11.94
C PRO A 37 -11.47 -0.18 -10.44
N ILE A 38 -11.51 -1.36 -9.83
CA ILE A 38 -11.14 -1.61 -8.44
C ILE A 38 -9.89 -2.48 -8.43
N PHE A 39 -8.91 -2.12 -7.61
CA PHE A 39 -7.63 -2.83 -7.53
C PHE A 39 -7.52 -3.58 -6.21
N PRO A 40 -6.94 -4.81 -6.21
CA PRO A 40 -6.73 -5.56 -4.98
C PRO A 40 -5.76 -4.84 -4.04
N THR A 41 -5.99 -5.02 -2.74
CA THR A 41 -5.09 -4.60 -1.67
C THR A 41 -4.09 -5.70 -1.32
N VAL A 42 -3.10 -5.39 -0.48
CA VAL A 42 -2.16 -6.41 0.04
C VAL A 42 -2.91 -7.47 0.86
N GLU A 43 -3.98 -7.09 1.56
CA GLU A 43 -4.84 -8.01 2.31
C GLU A 43 -5.56 -9.00 1.41
N ASP A 44 -6.07 -8.55 0.25
CA ASP A 44 -6.69 -9.45 -0.74
C ASP A 44 -5.68 -10.48 -1.27
N VAL A 45 -4.43 -10.05 -1.49
CA VAL A 45 -3.34 -10.95 -1.91
C VAL A 45 -3.01 -11.95 -0.80
N LEU A 46 -2.97 -11.52 0.47
CA LEU A 46 -2.73 -12.40 1.62
C LEU A 46 -3.80 -13.50 1.73
N VAL A 47 -5.08 -13.13 1.59
CA VAL A 47 -6.19 -14.10 1.61
C VAL A 47 -6.03 -15.12 0.47
N CYS A 48 -5.76 -14.65 -0.75
CA CYS A 48 -5.57 -15.53 -1.91
C CYS A 48 -4.33 -16.44 -1.74
N LEU A 49 -3.26 -15.94 -1.13
CA LEU A 49 -2.05 -16.71 -0.83
C LEU A 49 -2.35 -17.86 0.14
N SER A 50 -3.01 -17.56 1.26
CA SER A 50 -3.37 -18.56 2.27
C SER A 50 -4.27 -19.65 1.66
N GLU A 51 -5.29 -19.27 0.91
CA GLU A 51 -6.18 -20.20 0.22
C GLU A 51 -5.43 -21.09 -0.80
N TYR A 52 -4.50 -20.49 -1.57
CA TYR A 52 -3.72 -21.24 -2.55
C TYR A 52 -2.81 -22.28 -1.89
N ILE A 53 -2.08 -21.89 -0.83
CA ILE A 53 -1.21 -22.80 -0.10
C ILE A 53 -2.01 -23.93 0.54
N ASP A 54 -3.16 -23.64 1.17
CA ASP A 54 -3.99 -24.63 1.84
C ASP A 54 -4.57 -25.66 0.86
N ASN A 55 -5.00 -25.22 -0.31
CA ASN A 55 -5.57 -26.07 -1.35
C ASN A 55 -4.53 -26.75 -2.25
N SER A 56 -3.25 -26.39 -2.13
CA SER A 56 -2.17 -26.97 -2.94
C SER A 56 -1.87 -28.43 -2.57
N ASN A 57 -1.23 -29.17 -3.47
CA ASN A 57 -0.78 -30.53 -3.25
C ASN A 57 0.64 -30.62 -2.64
N TYR A 58 1.16 -29.51 -2.08
CA TYR A 58 2.45 -29.52 -1.41
C TYR A 58 2.43 -30.34 -0.13
N SER A 59 3.59 -30.90 0.27
CA SER A 59 3.75 -31.56 1.55
C SER A 59 3.45 -30.61 2.72
N VAL A 60 3.11 -31.15 3.88
CA VAL A 60 2.83 -30.37 5.10
C VAL A 60 3.99 -29.46 5.45
N ASP A 61 5.22 -29.97 5.34
CA ASP A 61 6.43 -29.20 5.64
C ASP A 61 6.59 -28.03 4.66
N THR A 62 6.45 -28.29 3.35
CA THR A 62 6.51 -27.23 2.33
C THR A 62 5.43 -26.15 2.49
N LYS A 63 4.21 -26.56 2.87
CA LYS A 63 3.14 -25.59 3.20
C LYS A 63 3.53 -24.73 4.41
N GLY A 64 4.09 -25.36 5.45
CA GLY A 64 4.59 -24.67 6.65
C GLY A 64 5.68 -23.65 6.32
N ASP A 65 6.65 -24.04 5.50
CA ASP A 65 7.74 -23.17 5.04
C ASP A 65 7.21 -21.98 4.22
N TYR A 66 6.27 -22.20 3.29
CA TYR A 66 5.70 -21.13 2.46
C TYR A 66 4.82 -20.18 3.28
N LYS A 67 4.00 -20.72 4.21
CA LYS A 67 3.24 -19.88 5.15
C LYS A 67 4.19 -19.05 6.01
N GLY A 68 5.18 -19.67 6.63
CA GLY A 68 6.16 -18.97 7.47
C GLY A 68 6.95 -17.89 6.74
N ALA A 69 7.25 -18.10 5.45
CA ALA A 69 8.07 -17.18 4.69
C ALA A 69 7.26 -16.09 3.95
N LEU A 70 6.08 -16.38 3.43
CA LEU A 70 5.30 -15.45 2.60
C LEU A 70 4.12 -14.85 3.36
N GLU A 71 3.33 -15.68 4.04
CA GLU A 71 2.11 -15.25 4.72
C GLU A 71 2.43 -14.28 5.86
N ILE A 72 3.42 -14.61 6.72
CA ILE A 72 3.83 -13.73 7.83
C ILE A 72 4.32 -12.38 7.32
N ARG A 73 5.07 -12.35 6.21
CA ARG A 73 5.57 -11.08 5.64
C ARG A 73 4.48 -10.22 5.04
N LEU A 74 3.50 -10.82 4.35
CA LEU A 74 2.34 -10.07 3.86
C LEU A 74 1.45 -9.61 5.01
N GLN A 75 1.28 -10.44 6.06
CA GLN A 75 0.54 -10.07 7.25
C GLN A 75 1.16 -8.87 7.97
N GLU A 76 2.48 -8.81 8.09
CA GLU A 76 3.20 -7.65 8.64
C GLU A 76 2.89 -6.36 7.86
N LEU A 77 2.72 -6.45 6.54
CA LEU A 77 2.31 -5.30 5.71
C LEU A 77 0.83 -4.92 5.86
N CYS A 78 -0.01 -5.85 6.32
CA CYS A 78 -1.43 -5.59 6.56
C CYS A 78 -1.72 -5.04 7.96
N GLU A 79 -0.76 -5.09 8.88
CA GLU A 79 -0.96 -4.71 10.28
C GLU A 79 -0.48 -3.29 10.61
N GLY A 80 -1.09 -2.69 11.63
CA GLY A 80 -0.66 -1.42 12.21
C GLY A 80 -0.59 -0.26 11.24
N MET A 81 0.54 0.44 11.25
CA MET A 81 0.75 1.62 10.39
C MET A 81 0.84 1.26 8.91
N PHE A 82 1.45 0.12 8.57
CA PHE A 82 1.59 -0.35 7.20
C PHE A 82 0.24 -0.74 6.61
N GLY A 83 -0.60 -1.46 7.36
CA GLY A 83 -1.95 -1.78 6.95
C GLY A 83 -2.76 -0.52 6.62
N ASN A 84 -2.63 0.52 7.44
CA ASN A 84 -3.28 1.80 7.15
C ASN A 84 -2.72 2.51 5.90
N MET A 85 -1.44 2.35 5.58
CA MET A 85 -0.82 2.97 4.38
C MET A 85 -1.16 2.21 3.09
N LEU A 86 -1.12 0.87 3.14
CA LEU A 86 -1.21 0.03 1.95
C LEU A 86 -2.63 -0.42 1.62
N ASN A 87 -3.54 -0.42 2.61
CA ASN A 87 -4.94 -0.82 2.45
C ASN A 87 -5.93 0.37 2.55
N SER A 88 -5.44 1.61 2.65
CA SER A 88 -6.28 2.82 2.68
C SER A 88 -6.40 3.46 1.30
N GLU A 89 -7.23 4.51 1.22
CA GLU A 89 -7.35 5.34 0.03
C GLU A 89 -5.98 5.86 -0.43
N SER A 90 -5.62 5.62 -1.67
CA SER A 90 -4.34 6.06 -2.23
C SER A 90 -4.36 7.57 -2.49
N ILE A 91 -3.22 8.21 -2.23
CA ILE A 91 -3.01 9.61 -2.65
C ILE A 91 -3.00 9.62 -4.17
N PRO A 92 -3.75 10.55 -4.83
CA PRO A 92 -3.73 10.67 -6.28
C PRO A 92 -2.30 10.87 -6.81
N ASP A 93 -1.94 10.15 -7.87
CA ASP A 93 -0.59 10.15 -8.43
C ASP A 93 -0.14 11.54 -8.87
N ALA A 94 -1.03 12.32 -9.47
CA ALA A 94 -0.75 13.71 -9.86
C ALA A 94 -0.37 14.58 -8.64
N LYS A 95 -0.98 14.37 -7.47
CA LYS A 95 -0.63 15.07 -6.25
C LYS A 95 0.70 14.60 -5.69
N LEU A 96 1.00 13.31 -5.81
CA LEU A 96 2.24 12.73 -5.31
C LEU A 96 3.46 13.09 -6.17
N PHE A 97 3.28 13.17 -7.50
CA PHE A 97 4.39 13.27 -8.46
C PHE A 97 4.44 14.56 -9.28
N ASN A 98 3.45 15.47 -9.15
CA ASN A 98 3.47 16.78 -9.81
C ASN A 98 3.51 17.95 -8.81
N GLU A 99 3.47 17.67 -7.50
CA GLU A 99 3.60 18.67 -6.45
C GLU A 99 4.94 18.49 -5.69
N ASN A 100 5.31 19.49 -4.88
CA ASN A 100 6.45 19.37 -3.97
C ASN A 100 6.05 18.53 -2.76
N VAL A 101 6.55 17.32 -2.69
CA VAL A 101 6.20 16.34 -1.65
C VAL A 101 7.45 15.85 -0.92
N ILE A 102 7.36 15.72 0.39
CA ILE A 102 8.39 15.06 1.22
C ILE A 102 7.75 13.81 1.83
N ILE A 103 8.35 12.65 1.55
CA ILE A 103 7.95 11.36 2.10
C ILE A 103 8.97 10.97 3.19
N ASP A 104 8.56 11.12 4.44
CA ASP A 104 9.40 10.80 5.60
C ASP A 104 9.31 9.32 5.97
N LEU A 105 10.38 8.56 5.72
CA LEU A 105 10.53 7.15 6.08
C LEU A 105 11.38 6.94 7.34
N SER A 106 11.74 8.00 8.08
CA SER A 106 12.63 7.92 9.25
C SER A 106 12.10 7.05 10.38
N ARG A 107 10.78 6.95 10.51
CA ARG A 107 10.11 6.15 11.55
C ARG A 107 10.04 4.66 11.24
N ILE A 108 10.36 4.25 10.03
CA ILE A 108 10.39 2.85 9.62
C ILE A 108 11.75 2.27 10.03
N LYS A 109 11.77 1.30 10.92
CA LYS A 109 13.01 0.72 11.44
C LYS A 109 13.56 -0.39 10.54
N SER A 110 12.69 -1.18 9.89
CA SER A 110 13.10 -2.27 9.00
C SER A 110 13.65 -1.73 7.69
N THR A 111 14.88 -2.10 7.36
CA THR A 111 15.54 -1.75 6.10
C THR A 111 14.82 -2.38 4.91
N GLU A 112 14.33 -3.61 5.07
CA GLU A 112 13.56 -4.33 4.04
C GLU A 112 12.26 -3.61 3.72
N THR A 113 11.57 -3.13 4.74
CA THR A 113 10.31 -2.38 4.54
C THR A 113 10.56 -1.01 3.92
N LYS A 114 11.66 -0.31 4.29
CA LYS A 114 12.07 0.92 3.60
C LYS A 114 12.33 0.65 2.12
N ALA A 115 13.13 -0.38 1.82
CA ALA A 115 13.43 -0.78 0.45
C ALA A 115 12.17 -1.09 -0.36
N LEU A 116 11.20 -1.79 0.25
CA LEU A 116 9.93 -2.13 -0.39
C LEU A 116 9.12 -0.87 -0.73
N LEU A 117 8.96 0.04 0.23
CA LEU A 117 8.21 1.29 0.02
C LEU A 117 8.90 2.21 -1.00
N MET A 118 10.21 2.37 -0.92
CA MET A 118 10.98 3.13 -1.92
C MET A 118 10.85 2.50 -3.32
N GLY A 119 10.88 1.17 -3.40
CA GLY A 119 10.67 0.43 -4.65
C GLY A 119 9.27 0.66 -5.22
N PHE A 120 8.23 0.58 -4.42
CA PHE A 120 6.86 0.89 -4.85
C PHE A 120 6.73 2.32 -5.36
N LEU A 121 7.32 3.30 -4.69
CA LEU A 121 7.28 4.70 -5.12
C LEU A 121 8.00 4.90 -6.47
N VAL A 122 9.18 4.28 -6.65
CA VAL A 122 9.92 4.36 -7.92
C VAL A 122 9.16 3.66 -9.07
N MET A 123 8.54 2.52 -8.80
CA MET A 123 7.71 1.85 -9.82
C MET A 123 6.47 2.66 -10.15
N LYS A 124 5.82 3.21 -9.14
CA LYS A 124 4.59 4.01 -9.29
C LYS A 124 4.85 5.30 -10.08
N ILE A 125 5.94 6.02 -9.82
CA ILE A 125 6.30 7.21 -10.61
C ILE A 125 6.65 6.83 -12.06
N ASN A 126 7.30 5.68 -12.27
CA ASN A 126 7.59 5.18 -13.61
C ASN A 126 6.30 4.95 -14.41
N GLU A 127 5.35 4.19 -13.85
CA GLU A 127 4.05 3.93 -14.46
C GLU A 127 3.27 5.23 -14.71
N PHE A 128 3.27 6.14 -13.76
CA PHE A 128 2.61 7.45 -13.90
C PHE A 128 3.21 8.27 -15.05
N ARG A 129 4.54 8.40 -15.12
CA ARG A 129 5.21 9.14 -16.20
C ARG A 129 5.00 8.50 -17.58
N MET A 130 5.01 7.18 -17.65
CA MET A 130 4.70 6.45 -18.87
C MET A 130 3.26 6.65 -19.32
N SER A 131 2.30 6.66 -18.39
CA SER A 131 0.87 6.87 -18.69
C SER A 131 0.56 8.28 -19.20
N GLU A 132 1.32 9.29 -18.76
CA GLU A 132 1.18 10.67 -19.32
C GLU A 132 1.63 10.77 -20.79
N GLY A 133 2.26 9.73 -21.33
CA GLY A 133 2.69 9.66 -22.73
C GLY A 133 3.75 10.69 -23.13
N GLY A 134 4.23 10.58 -24.36
CA GLY A 134 5.24 11.48 -24.93
C GLY A 134 6.66 11.13 -24.50
N MET A 135 7.60 11.18 -25.46
CA MET A 135 9.03 10.94 -25.24
C MET A 135 9.82 12.24 -25.38
N ASN A 136 11.03 12.27 -24.82
CA ASN A 136 11.95 13.43 -24.88
C ASN A 136 11.34 14.71 -24.29
N LYS A 137 10.58 14.56 -23.22
CA LYS A 137 10.01 15.72 -22.50
C LYS A 137 11.11 16.52 -21.82
N PRO A 138 10.94 17.85 -21.72
CA PRO A 138 11.81 18.67 -20.86
C PRO A 138 11.65 18.22 -19.41
N LEU A 139 12.63 18.59 -18.56
CA LEU A 139 12.56 18.34 -17.13
C LEU A 139 11.25 18.88 -16.53
N GLN A 140 10.47 18.01 -15.92
CA GLN A 140 9.20 18.32 -15.29
C GLN A 140 9.25 18.19 -13.78
N HIS A 141 9.96 17.17 -13.29
CA HIS A 141 10.02 16.84 -11.87
C HIS A 141 11.37 16.23 -11.51
N VAL A 142 11.73 16.31 -10.23
CA VAL A 142 12.98 15.75 -9.68
C VAL A 142 12.65 14.92 -8.44
N THR A 143 12.98 13.65 -8.49
CA THR A 143 12.89 12.74 -7.35
C THR A 143 14.24 12.65 -6.65
N VAL A 144 14.29 12.97 -5.36
CA VAL A 144 15.49 12.84 -4.52
C VAL A 144 15.37 11.58 -3.68
N LEU A 145 16.32 10.65 -3.83
CA LEU A 145 16.42 9.42 -3.05
C LEU A 145 17.55 9.57 -2.03
N GLU A 146 17.17 9.85 -0.78
CA GLU A 146 18.08 9.87 0.36
C GLU A 146 18.36 8.45 0.86
N GLU A 147 19.62 8.18 1.28
CA GLU A 147 20.06 6.84 1.73
C GLU A 147 19.73 5.76 0.69
N ALA A 148 20.09 6.02 -0.55
CA ALA A 148 19.67 5.23 -1.71
C ALA A 148 20.17 3.77 -1.64
N HIS A 149 21.19 3.46 -0.84
CA HIS A 149 21.64 2.09 -0.58
C HIS A 149 20.54 1.20 0.03
N ASN A 150 19.49 1.77 0.63
CA ASN A 150 18.33 0.97 1.07
C ASN A 150 17.60 0.31 -0.12
N LEU A 151 17.52 1.00 -1.25
CA LEU A 151 16.85 0.51 -2.48
C LEU A 151 17.83 -0.09 -3.49
N LEU A 152 18.96 0.60 -3.73
CA LEU A 152 19.92 0.30 -4.78
C LEU A 152 21.18 -0.38 -4.22
N LYS A 153 20.98 -1.29 -3.28
CA LYS A 153 22.07 -1.98 -2.57
C LYS A 153 22.85 -2.90 -3.52
N LYS A 154 24.20 -2.82 -3.40
CA LYS A 154 25.09 -3.78 -4.04
C LYS A 154 24.75 -5.21 -3.62
N THR A 155 24.50 -6.07 -4.57
CA THR A 155 24.22 -7.48 -4.35
C THR A 155 25.40 -8.33 -4.77
N SER A 156 25.68 -9.42 -4.02
CA SER A 156 26.72 -10.38 -4.41
C SER A 156 26.30 -11.09 -5.69
N LEU A 157 27.23 -11.21 -6.64
CA LEU A 157 27.04 -11.99 -7.87
C LEU A 157 27.15 -13.51 -7.66
N GLU A 158 27.39 -13.96 -6.43
CA GLU A 158 27.48 -15.39 -6.12
C GLU A 158 26.11 -16.05 -6.25
N GLN A 159 25.95 -16.76 -7.36
CA GLN A 159 24.82 -17.66 -7.56
C GLN A 159 25.10 -18.95 -6.77
N SER A 160 24.37 -19.16 -5.68
CA SER A 160 24.19 -20.52 -5.17
C SER A 160 23.27 -21.27 -6.14
N GLN A 161 23.54 -22.55 -6.40
CA GLN A 161 22.79 -23.36 -7.37
C GLN A 161 21.28 -23.47 -7.08
N GLU A 162 20.81 -23.03 -5.92
CA GLU A 162 19.41 -23.12 -5.46
C GLU A 162 18.70 -21.79 -5.29
N SER A 163 19.39 -20.63 -5.34
CA SER A 163 18.75 -19.31 -5.23
C SER A 163 19.02 -18.49 -6.49
N SER A 164 17.95 -18.21 -7.25
CA SER A 164 18.03 -17.17 -8.27
C SER A 164 18.35 -15.83 -7.57
N ASN A 165 19.33 -15.07 -8.10
CA ASN A 165 19.64 -13.73 -7.59
C ASN A 165 18.53 -12.74 -7.95
N LEU A 166 17.32 -12.96 -7.38
CA LEU A 166 16.14 -12.11 -7.63
C LEU A 166 16.36 -10.70 -7.12
N THR A 167 17.06 -10.56 -5.99
CA THR A 167 17.35 -9.24 -5.41
C THR A 167 18.25 -8.42 -6.33
N GLY A 168 19.31 -9.02 -6.88
CA GLY A 168 20.19 -8.34 -7.82
C GLY A 168 19.48 -7.94 -9.12
N LYS A 169 18.64 -8.82 -9.66
CA LYS A 169 17.82 -8.51 -10.84
C LYS A 169 16.80 -7.38 -10.56
N SER A 170 16.22 -7.34 -9.35
CA SER A 170 15.30 -6.27 -8.98
C SER A 170 16.02 -4.93 -8.86
N VAL A 171 17.21 -4.88 -8.27
CA VAL A 171 18.03 -3.66 -8.19
C VAL A 171 18.42 -3.18 -9.59
N GLU A 172 18.85 -4.08 -10.45
CA GLU A 172 19.18 -3.76 -11.85
C GLU A 172 17.97 -3.23 -12.61
N MET A 173 16.80 -3.84 -12.46
CA MET A 173 15.56 -3.39 -13.08
C MET A 173 15.17 -1.98 -12.61
N ILE A 174 15.22 -1.71 -11.30
CA ILE A 174 14.93 -0.37 -10.76
C ILE A 174 15.95 0.66 -11.26
N SER A 175 17.24 0.32 -11.28
CA SER A 175 18.29 1.20 -11.79
C SER A 175 18.10 1.54 -13.28
N ASN A 176 17.68 0.59 -14.08
CA ASN A 176 17.36 0.79 -15.50
C ASN A 176 16.10 1.65 -15.66
N SER A 177 15.06 1.39 -14.87
CA SER A 177 13.85 2.22 -14.87
C SER A 177 14.16 3.68 -14.54
N ILE A 178 15.00 3.93 -13.52
CA ILE A 178 15.47 5.29 -13.18
C ILE A 178 16.15 5.96 -14.37
N ALA A 179 16.99 5.24 -15.10
CA ALA A 179 17.68 5.77 -16.27
C ALA A 179 16.72 6.10 -17.43
N GLU A 180 15.70 5.26 -17.64
CA GLU A 180 14.69 5.45 -18.70
C GLU A 180 13.76 6.63 -18.42
N MET A 181 13.44 6.91 -17.16
CA MET A 181 12.49 7.97 -16.79
C MET A 181 12.93 9.38 -17.22
N ARG A 182 14.22 9.59 -17.50
CA ARG A 182 14.71 10.82 -18.09
C ARG A 182 13.99 11.18 -19.40
N THR A 183 13.63 10.16 -20.19
CA THR A 183 12.91 10.33 -21.46
C THR A 183 11.52 10.93 -21.25
N TYR A 184 10.94 10.72 -20.09
CA TYR A 184 9.62 11.23 -19.71
C TYR A 184 9.68 12.53 -18.88
N GLY A 185 10.86 13.16 -18.77
CA GLY A 185 11.04 14.43 -18.05
C GLY A 185 11.20 14.28 -16.54
N GLU A 186 11.47 13.08 -16.05
CA GLU A 186 11.78 12.83 -14.64
C GLU A 186 13.30 12.75 -14.42
N ALA A 187 13.82 13.49 -13.44
CA ALA A 187 15.21 13.40 -13.02
C ALA A 187 15.32 12.76 -11.64
N PHE A 188 16.38 12.00 -11.43
CA PHE A 188 16.72 11.41 -10.13
C PHE A 188 17.99 11.99 -9.57
N VAL A 189 17.95 12.36 -8.29
CA VAL A 189 19.11 12.70 -7.48
C VAL A 189 19.29 11.60 -6.45
N ILE A 190 20.36 10.82 -6.61
CA ILE A 190 20.73 9.73 -5.69
C ILE A 190 21.71 10.28 -4.67
N VAL A 191 21.30 10.26 -3.40
CA VAL A 191 22.11 10.77 -2.27
C VAL A 191 22.49 9.61 -1.37
N ASP A 192 23.80 9.46 -1.12
CA ASP A 192 24.29 8.39 -0.26
C ASP A 192 25.59 8.78 0.43
N GLN A 193 25.81 8.27 1.62
CA GLN A 193 27.04 8.47 2.40
C GLN A 193 28.09 7.39 2.11
N SER A 194 27.67 6.22 1.59
CA SER A 194 28.52 5.06 1.35
C SER A 194 28.36 4.53 -0.08
N PRO A 195 28.96 5.20 -1.07
CA PRO A 195 28.82 4.80 -2.48
C PRO A 195 29.32 3.39 -2.78
N SER A 196 30.19 2.81 -1.96
CA SER A 196 30.62 1.38 -2.09
C SER A 196 29.50 0.39 -1.83
N MET A 197 28.44 0.79 -1.11
CA MET A 197 27.26 -0.02 -0.84
C MET A 197 26.25 0.03 -1.98
N LEU A 198 26.33 0.99 -2.88
CA LEU A 198 25.46 1.10 -4.05
C LEU A 198 25.82 0.08 -5.13
N ASP A 199 24.81 -0.39 -5.85
CA ASP A 199 25.02 -1.19 -7.05
C ASP A 199 25.76 -0.39 -8.12
N ALA A 200 26.66 -1.05 -8.83
CA ALA A 200 27.50 -0.39 -9.84
C ALA A 200 26.66 0.17 -11.00
N SER A 201 25.48 -0.41 -11.30
CA SER A 201 24.58 0.11 -12.33
C SER A 201 24.00 1.47 -11.94
N ALA A 202 23.63 1.66 -10.65
CA ALA A 202 23.14 2.93 -10.15
C ALA A 202 24.19 4.04 -10.30
N ILE A 203 25.44 3.76 -9.93
CA ILE A 203 26.55 4.74 -10.06
C ILE A 203 26.84 5.05 -11.53
N ARG A 204 26.85 4.05 -12.40
CA ARG A 204 27.14 4.23 -13.85
C ARG A 204 26.05 5.01 -14.59
N ASN A 205 24.79 4.81 -14.20
CA ASN A 205 23.66 5.45 -14.88
C ASN A 205 23.49 6.94 -14.50
N THR A 206 24.21 7.44 -13.48
CA THR A 206 24.21 8.87 -13.14
C THR A 206 25.14 9.65 -14.06
N ASN A 207 24.61 10.72 -14.68
CA ASN A 207 25.37 11.57 -15.61
C ASN A 207 26.25 12.59 -14.87
N THR A 208 25.75 13.18 -13.79
CA THR A 208 26.45 14.15 -12.95
C THR A 208 26.77 13.53 -11.61
N LYS A 209 27.98 13.71 -11.13
CA LYS A 209 28.46 13.23 -9.84
C LYS A 209 29.02 14.38 -9.03
N ILE A 210 28.61 14.51 -7.79
CA ILE A 210 29.08 15.51 -6.83
C ILE A 210 29.56 14.74 -5.60
N VAL A 211 30.87 14.76 -5.36
CA VAL A 211 31.48 13.98 -4.29
C VAL A 211 32.06 14.94 -3.27
N LEU A 212 31.54 14.89 -2.06
CA LEU A 212 32.03 15.57 -0.88
C LEU A 212 33.09 14.68 -0.19
N THR A 213 33.61 15.10 0.97
CA THR A 213 34.58 14.32 1.73
C THR A 213 34.11 12.93 2.03
N LEU A 214 34.89 11.90 1.63
CA LEU A 214 34.64 10.49 1.92
C LEU A 214 35.80 9.91 2.73
N PRO A 215 35.60 9.59 4.02
CA PRO A 215 36.69 9.09 4.87
C PRO A 215 37.09 7.65 4.56
N ASP A 216 36.13 6.80 4.10
CA ASP A 216 36.41 5.41 3.80
C ASP A 216 37.08 5.23 2.44
N SER A 217 38.04 4.26 2.36
CA SER A 217 38.83 4.05 1.15
C SER A 217 38.04 3.34 0.03
N GLU A 218 37.12 2.44 0.37
CA GLU A 218 36.30 1.74 -0.63
C GLU A 218 35.26 2.68 -1.22
N ASP A 219 34.69 3.58 -0.40
CA ASP A 219 33.78 4.63 -0.86
C ASP A 219 34.49 5.60 -1.82
N ARG A 220 35.73 6.02 -1.48
CA ARG A 220 36.54 6.86 -2.37
C ARG A 220 36.83 6.19 -3.71
N LYS A 221 37.18 4.89 -3.70
CA LYS A 221 37.43 4.12 -4.91
C LYS A 221 36.16 3.97 -5.77
N ALA A 222 35.02 3.68 -5.14
CA ALA A 222 33.75 3.54 -5.85
C ALA A 222 33.34 4.86 -6.53
N ALA A 223 33.38 5.97 -5.80
CA ALA A 223 33.05 7.29 -6.34
C ALA A 223 34.07 7.76 -7.37
N GLY A 224 35.37 7.78 -7.02
CA GLY A 224 36.44 8.30 -7.84
C GLY A 224 36.68 7.50 -9.14
N GLY A 225 36.56 6.17 -9.06
CA GLY A 225 36.66 5.30 -10.25
C GLY A 225 35.57 5.59 -11.28
N SER A 226 34.38 5.98 -10.82
CA SER A 226 33.26 6.36 -11.71
C SER A 226 33.42 7.75 -12.35
N MET A 227 34.40 8.53 -11.89
CA MET A 227 34.71 9.90 -12.35
C MET A 227 36.04 9.98 -13.10
N SER A 228 36.67 8.86 -13.42
CA SER A 228 37.97 8.77 -14.08
C SER A 228 39.13 9.45 -13.31
N LEU A 229 39.03 9.51 -11.97
CA LEU A 229 40.08 10.07 -11.13
C LEU A 229 41.29 9.11 -11.04
N LYS A 230 42.52 9.68 -10.99
CA LYS A 230 43.73 8.94 -10.68
C LYS A 230 43.80 8.58 -9.19
N ASN A 231 44.59 7.56 -8.84
CA ASN A 231 44.67 7.06 -7.46
C ASN A 231 45.04 8.16 -6.44
N GLU A 232 45.93 9.07 -6.81
CA GLU A 232 46.34 10.21 -5.95
C GLU A 232 45.17 11.18 -5.72
N GLN A 233 44.37 11.44 -6.76
CA GLN A 233 43.18 12.29 -6.68
C GLN A 233 42.07 11.63 -5.85
N ILE A 234 41.95 10.29 -5.93
CA ILE A 234 41.00 9.52 -5.10
C ILE A 234 41.35 9.67 -3.61
N GLU A 235 42.64 9.61 -3.26
CA GLU A 235 43.05 9.79 -1.86
C GLU A 235 42.81 11.24 -1.36
N GLU A 236 42.91 12.24 -2.23
CA GLU A 236 42.63 13.62 -1.88
C GLU A 236 41.15 13.88 -1.52
N ILE A 237 40.19 13.07 -2.03
CA ILE A 237 38.80 13.18 -1.63
C ILE A 237 38.64 13.06 -0.10
N GLY A 238 39.41 12.16 0.54
CA GLY A 238 39.38 11.98 2.01
C GLY A 238 39.93 13.16 2.81
N ARG A 239 40.65 14.08 2.17
CA ARG A 239 41.30 15.26 2.79
C ARG A 239 40.55 16.55 2.51
N GLN A 240 39.46 16.51 1.74
CA GLN A 240 38.65 17.69 1.42
C GLN A 240 38.12 18.35 2.69
N LYS A 241 38.11 19.67 2.71
CA LYS A 241 37.51 20.45 3.79
C LYS A 241 36.00 20.54 3.60
N GLN A 242 35.33 20.89 4.68
CA GLN A 242 33.87 21.11 4.63
C GLN A 242 33.52 22.17 3.56
N GLY A 243 32.60 21.81 2.67
CA GLY A 243 32.16 22.63 1.55
C GLY A 243 33.04 22.51 0.30
N GLU A 244 34.09 21.71 0.30
CA GLU A 244 34.83 21.33 -0.92
C GLU A 244 34.15 20.09 -1.53
N ALA A 245 34.11 20.04 -2.86
CA ALA A 245 33.55 18.95 -3.62
C ALA A 245 34.31 18.70 -4.92
N VAL A 246 34.30 17.48 -5.39
CA VAL A 246 34.67 17.12 -6.77
C VAL A 246 33.40 16.91 -7.57
N ILE A 247 33.25 17.63 -8.67
CA ILE A 247 32.11 17.53 -9.58
C ILE A 247 32.60 16.97 -10.92
N TYR A 248 31.84 16.05 -11.44
CA TYR A 248 32.09 15.48 -12.76
C TYR A 248 30.75 15.32 -13.51
N GLN A 249 30.80 15.58 -14.79
CA GLN A 249 29.73 15.31 -15.72
C GLN A 249 30.27 14.55 -16.94
N ASN A 250 29.52 13.58 -17.43
CA ASN A 250 30.00 12.66 -18.49
C ASN A 250 30.49 13.36 -19.78
N ILE A 251 30.07 14.62 -20.02
CA ILE A 251 30.50 15.42 -21.18
C ILE A 251 31.77 16.24 -20.88
N TRP A 252 32.29 16.22 -19.64
CA TRP A 252 33.50 16.94 -19.27
C TRP A 252 34.73 16.05 -19.50
N GLU A 253 35.83 16.67 -19.93
CA GLU A 253 37.09 15.97 -20.12
C GLU A 253 37.70 15.51 -18.78
N GLU A 254 37.61 16.36 -17.74
CA GLU A 254 38.16 16.08 -16.42
C GLU A 254 37.21 16.54 -15.29
N PRO A 255 37.23 15.84 -14.12
CA PRO A 255 36.55 16.30 -12.92
C PRO A 255 37.11 17.64 -12.40
N VAL A 256 36.24 18.44 -11.81
CA VAL A 256 36.59 19.77 -11.27
C VAL A 256 36.42 19.78 -9.78
N GLN A 257 37.47 20.18 -9.05
CA GLN A 257 37.35 20.49 -7.63
C GLN A 257 36.79 21.90 -7.45
N CYS A 258 35.79 22.05 -6.61
CA CYS A 258 35.14 23.34 -6.37
C CYS A 258 34.79 23.51 -4.89
N ARG A 259 34.43 24.74 -4.52
CA ARG A 259 33.86 25.05 -3.21
C ARG A 259 32.39 25.39 -3.36
N ILE A 260 31.56 24.66 -2.64
CA ILE A 260 30.12 24.88 -2.60
C ILE A 260 29.85 26.04 -1.61
N SER A 261 29.09 27.02 -2.04
CA SER A 261 28.67 28.13 -1.18
C SER A 261 27.76 27.60 -0.06
N LYS A 262 27.97 28.16 1.16
CA LYS A 262 27.05 27.81 2.26
C LYS A 262 25.65 28.30 1.91
N PHE A 263 24.67 27.41 2.04
CA PHE A 263 23.28 27.80 1.95
C PHE A 263 22.95 28.75 3.12
N ASN A 264 22.55 29.95 2.78
CA ASN A 264 22.02 30.89 3.76
C ASN A 264 20.52 30.61 3.84
N GLU A 265 20.06 30.22 5.00
CA GLU A 265 18.61 30.07 5.25
C GLU A 265 17.96 31.44 4.99
N PHE A 266 17.28 31.55 3.84
CA PHE A 266 16.30 32.60 3.70
C PHE A 266 15.19 32.23 4.67
N GLU A 267 14.77 33.17 5.52
CA GLU A 267 13.55 32.99 6.34
C GLU A 267 12.39 32.64 5.40
N SER A 268 12.11 31.36 5.26
CA SER A 268 10.94 30.93 4.52
C SER A 268 9.76 31.05 5.47
N ASN A 269 8.75 31.83 5.09
CA ASN A 269 7.46 31.87 5.75
C ASN A 269 6.63 30.58 5.48
N PHE A 270 7.32 29.46 5.18
CA PHE A 270 6.64 28.21 4.93
C PHE A 270 6.11 27.63 6.25
N CYS A 271 4.80 27.65 6.42
CA CYS A 271 4.10 26.92 7.47
C CYS A 271 3.57 25.60 6.90
N TYR A 272 4.03 24.48 7.44
CA TYR A 272 3.44 23.19 7.15
C TYR A 272 2.01 23.13 7.71
N ASN A 273 1.04 23.22 6.83
CA ASN A 273 -0.35 22.97 7.20
C ASN A 273 -0.60 21.46 7.18
N LYS A 274 -0.70 20.86 8.38
CA LYS A 274 -1.09 19.46 8.52
C LYS A 274 -2.48 19.30 7.88
N ALA A 275 -2.58 18.50 6.81
CA ALA A 275 -3.87 18.20 6.20
C ALA A 275 -4.84 17.69 7.27
N SER A 276 -6.00 18.31 7.37
CA SER A 276 -7.03 17.88 8.31
C SER A 276 -7.50 16.48 7.90
N LYS A 277 -7.35 15.52 8.81
CA LYS A 277 -7.96 14.18 8.61
C LYS A 277 -9.47 14.39 8.37
N PRO A 278 -10.09 13.65 7.45
CA PRO A 278 -11.53 13.69 7.27
C PRO A 278 -12.19 13.44 8.63
N SER A 279 -13.25 14.20 8.92
CA SER A 279 -13.89 14.12 10.25
C SER A 279 -14.49 12.72 10.41
N PRO A 280 -14.34 12.07 11.57
CA PRO A 280 -14.95 10.77 11.84
C PRO A 280 -16.45 10.73 11.56
N LYS A 281 -17.15 11.85 11.78
CA LYS A 281 -18.58 11.99 11.51
C LYS A 281 -18.98 11.81 10.05
N LEU A 282 -18.13 12.19 9.09
CA LEU A 282 -18.41 12.02 7.66
C LEU A 282 -18.35 10.54 7.28
N ASN A 283 -17.35 9.81 7.78
CA ASN A 283 -17.23 8.38 7.54
C ASN A 283 -18.40 7.60 8.16
N ASN A 284 -18.83 7.97 9.38
CA ASN A 284 -19.97 7.33 10.06
C ASN A 284 -21.27 7.51 9.25
N LYS A 285 -21.52 8.70 8.70
CA LYS A 285 -22.67 8.93 7.82
C LYS A 285 -22.63 8.06 6.58
N ARG A 286 -21.49 7.99 5.92
CA ARG A 286 -21.28 7.16 4.72
C ARG A 286 -21.48 5.67 5.02
N SER A 287 -20.96 5.18 6.15
CA SER A 287 -21.16 3.79 6.59
C SER A 287 -22.63 3.49 6.87
N SER A 288 -23.36 4.43 7.45
CA SER A 288 -24.81 4.26 7.68
C SER A 288 -25.58 4.10 6.38
N GLU A 289 -25.24 4.84 5.32
CA GLU A 289 -25.91 4.74 4.02
C GLU A 289 -25.73 3.33 3.39
N VAL A 290 -24.53 2.75 3.49
CA VAL A 290 -24.27 1.37 3.01
C VAL A 290 -25.11 0.34 3.78
N ILE A 291 -25.20 0.45 5.09
CA ILE A 291 -26.00 -0.47 5.91
C ILE A 291 -27.49 -0.31 5.62
N LYS A 292 -27.98 0.92 5.44
CA LYS A 292 -29.39 1.17 5.04
C LYS A 292 -29.70 0.55 3.69
N PHE A 293 -28.79 0.66 2.72
CA PHE A 293 -28.91 0.01 1.42
C PHE A 293 -29.00 -1.51 1.56
N LEU A 294 -28.09 -2.16 2.27
CA LEU A 294 -28.10 -3.60 2.45
C LEU A 294 -29.36 -4.09 3.17
N LEU A 295 -29.83 -3.35 4.16
CA LEU A 295 -31.00 -3.72 4.99
C LEU A 295 -32.32 -3.16 4.45
N LYS A 296 -32.39 -2.57 3.26
CA LYS A 296 -33.61 -1.99 2.67
C LYS A 296 -34.87 -2.87 2.78
N PRO A 297 -34.81 -4.22 2.63
CA PRO A 297 -36.01 -5.06 2.79
C PRO A 297 -36.63 -5.04 4.19
N TYR A 298 -35.85 -4.65 5.20
CA TYR A 298 -36.23 -4.71 6.60
C TYR A 298 -36.44 -3.34 7.24
N ILE A 299 -35.94 -2.27 6.61
CA ILE A 299 -36.02 -0.89 7.12
C ILE A 299 -36.62 0.04 6.08
N LYS A 300 -37.34 1.07 6.54
CA LYS A 300 -38.00 2.05 5.67
C LYS A 300 -37.17 3.33 5.44
N GLU A 301 -35.99 3.40 6.01
CA GLU A 301 -35.14 4.58 5.89
C GLU A 301 -34.60 4.72 4.45
N PRO A 302 -34.63 5.94 3.90
CA PRO A 302 -34.01 6.22 2.58
C PRO A 302 -32.49 6.14 2.69
N PHE A 303 -31.85 5.86 1.57
CA PHE A 303 -30.40 5.88 1.40
C PHE A 303 -30.03 6.62 0.12
N ASP A 304 -28.79 7.09 0.05
CA ASP A 304 -28.26 7.86 -1.07
C ASP A 304 -27.21 7.01 -1.82
N THR A 305 -27.50 6.67 -3.08
CA THR A 305 -26.63 5.83 -3.93
C THR A 305 -25.33 6.52 -4.31
N GLU A 306 -25.32 7.86 -4.44
CA GLU A 306 -24.09 8.60 -4.76
C GLU A 306 -23.12 8.59 -3.59
N ILE A 307 -23.64 8.80 -2.37
CA ILE A 307 -22.84 8.69 -1.14
C ILE A 307 -22.27 7.28 -0.98
N ILE A 308 -23.07 6.24 -1.28
CA ILE A 308 -22.62 4.85 -1.22
C ILE A 308 -21.50 4.60 -2.22
N ARG A 309 -21.64 5.05 -3.48
CA ARG A 309 -20.62 4.91 -4.52
C ARG A 309 -19.31 5.60 -4.14
N GLU A 310 -19.39 6.85 -3.69
CA GLU A 310 -18.23 7.59 -3.22
C GLU A 310 -17.55 6.87 -2.04
N HIS A 311 -18.35 6.36 -1.09
CA HIS A 311 -17.80 5.66 0.07
C HIS A 311 -17.12 4.34 -0.30
N ILE A 312 -17.72 3.53 -1.17
CA ILE A 312 -17.10 2.27 -1.63
C ILE A 312 -15.74 2.55 -2.29
N SER A 313 -15.63 3.62 -3.07
CA SER A 313 -14.38 3.99 -3.74
C SER A 313 -13.29 4.48 -2.78
N THR A 314 -13.67 5.14 -1.68
CA THR A 314 -12.75 5.83 -0.76
C THR A 314 -12.45 5.07 0.54
N THR A 315 -13.20 4.00 0.85
CA THR A 315 -13.03 3.25 2.10
C THR A 315 -11.89 2.24 2.03
N SER A 316 -11.28 1.94 3.19
CA SER A 316 -10.22 0.93 3.36
C SER A 316 -10.75 -0.50 3.53
N LEU A 317 -11.85 -0.85 2.85
CA LEU A 317 -12.39 -2.21 2.86
C LEU A 317 -11.57 -3.14 1.94
N PRO A 318 -11.52 -4.45 2.23
CA PRO A 318 -11.02 -5.45 1.31
C PRO A 318 -11.70 -5.32 -0.06
N THR A 319 -10.91 -5.47 -1.12
CA THR A 319 -11.39 -5.16 -2.48
C THR A 319 -12.49 -6.10 -2.93
N SER A 320 -12.47 -7.36 -2.49
CA SER A 320 -13.56 -8.31 -2.75
C SER A 320 -14.91 -7.81 -2.21
N ILE A 321 -14.92 -7.15 -1.05
CA ILE A 321 -16.12 -6.54 -0.46
C ILE A 321 -16.53 -5.30 -1.27
N LYS A 322 -15.57 -4.44 -1.63
CA LYS A 322 -15.84 -3.28 -2.50
C LYS A 322 -16.46 -3.70 -3.82
N TYR A 323 -15.89 -4.72 -4.46
CA TYR A 323 -16.39 -5.26 -5.71
C TYR A 323 -17.83 -5.79 -5.55
N GLY A 324 -18.09 -6.63 -4.53
CA GLY A 324 -19.43 -7.16 -4.27
C GLY A 324 -20.47 -6.05 -3.98
N LEU A 325 -20.11 -5.03 -3.20
CA LEU A 325 -20.99 -3.88 -2.95
C LEU A 325 -21.24 -3.06 -4.22
N SER A 326 -20.23 -2.88 -5.08
CA SER A 326 -20.39 -2.17 -6.35
C SER A 326 -21.28 -2.93 -7.33
N GLU A 327 -21.14 -4.26 -7.44
CA GLU A 327 -22.05 -5.10 -8.23
C GLU A 327 -23.49 -4.99 -7.73
N MET A 328 -23.70 -5.05 -6.41
CA MET A 328 -25.02 -4.86 -5.80
C MET A 328 -25.60 -3.49 -6.12
N LEU A 329 -24.80 -2.43 -6.06
CA LEU A 329 -25.24 -1.06 -6.36
C LEU A 329 -25.67 -0.92 -7.82
N ILE A 330 -24.90 -1.47 -8.76
CA ILE A 330 -25.21 -1.49 -10.19
C ILE A 330 -26.47 -2.33 -10.47
N GLU A 331 -26.60 -3.50 -9.82
CA GLU A 331 -27.80 -4.33 -9.93
C GLU A 331 -29.04 -3.55 -9.48
N TYR A 332 -28.93 -2.84 -8.36
CA TYR A 332 -30.03 -2.01 -7.84
C TYR A 332 -30.41 -0.86 -8.78
N GLU A 333 -29.43 -0.16 -9.31
CA GLU A 333 -29.65 0.96 -10.25
C GLU A 333 -30.35 0.49 -11.55
N ASN A 334 -29.99 -0.71 -12.03
CA ASN A 334 -30.57 -1.29 -13.24
C ASN A 334 -31.95 -1.91 -13.03
N LYS A 335 -32.19 -2.56 -11.89
CA LYS A 335 -33.39 -3.37 -11.65
C LYS A 335 -34.32 -2.81 -10.57
N GLY A 336 -33.88 -1.81 -9.80
CA GLY A 336 -34.58 -1.31 -8.61
C GLY A 336 -34.66 -2.31 -7.44
N ASN A 337 -34.00 -3.46 -7.56
CA ASN A 337 -34.04 -4.56 -6.59
C ASN A 337 -32.72 -5.35 -6.65
N LEU A 338 -32.39 -6.08 -5.57
CA LEU A 338 -31.24 -6.98 -5.50
C LEU A 338 -31.67 -8.43 -5.45
N SER A 339 -30.94 -9.30 -6.14
CA SER A 339 -31.16 -10.75 -6.09
C SER A 339 -31.05 -11.29 -4.66
N ILE A 340 -30.11 -10.80 -3.87
CA ILE A 340 -29.93 -11.19 -2.46
C ILE A 340 -31.14 -10.82 -1.58
N TRP A 341 -31.95 -9.84 -1.95
CA TRP A 341 -33.17 -9.48 -1.22
C TRP A 341 -34.33 -10.44 -1.51
N GLN A 342 -34.36 -11.03 -2.72
CA GLN A 342 -35.45 -11.93 -3.12
C GLN A 342 -35.43 -13.25 -2.36
N ASP A 343 -34.25 -13.73 -1.99
CA ASP A 343 -34.05 -14.96 -1.23
C ASP A 343 -34.55 -14.86 0.24
N CYS A 344 -34.91 -13.66 0.71
CA CYS A 344 -35.35 -13.36 2.09
C CYS A 344 -34.44 -13.96 3.18
N GLN A 345 -33.21 -14.30 2.86
CA GLN A 345 -32.27 -14.93 3.79
C GLN A 345 -31.41 -13.85 4.46
N ILE A 346 -31.90 -13.41 5.62
CA ILE A 346 -31.11 -12.49 6.49
C ILE A 346 -29.70 -13.04 6.78
N ALA A 347 -29.48 -14.34 6.66
CA ALA A 347 -28.18 -14.97 6.84
C ALA A 347 -27.14 -14.47 5.84
N LYS A 348 -27.46 -14.43 4.54
CA LYS A 348 -26.54 -13.93 3.50
C LYS A 348 -26.25 -12.44 3.66
N LEU A 349 -27.29 -11.63 3.93
CA LEU A 349 -27.13 -10.21 4.23
C LEU A 349 -26.29 -9.99 5.49
N SER A 350 -26.49 -10.83 6.52
CA SER A 350 -25.72 -10.77 7.76
C SER A 350 -24.21 -10.95 7.52
N GLU A 351 -23.83 -11.86 6.62
CA GLU A 351 -22.42 -12.05 6.26
C GLU A 351 -21.83 -10.79 5.64
N VAL A 352 -22.51 -10.18 4.68
CA VAL A 352 -22.06 -8.95 4.03
C VAL A 352 -21.95 -7.78 5.03
N VAL A 353 -22.97 -7.61 5.89
CA VAL A 353 -22.97 -6.55 6.94
C VAL A 353 -21.85 -6.74 7.93
N LYS A 354 -21.57 -7.97 8.35
CA LYS A 354 -20.48 -8.27 9.28
C LYS A 354 -19.11 -8.00 8.67
N LEU A 355 -18.90 -8.48 7.45
CA LEU A 355 -17.66 -8.24 6.70
C LEU A 355 -17.44 -6.73 6.51
N TYR A 356 -18.51 -6.00 6.17
CA TYR A 356 -18.44 -4.56 5.99
C TYR A 356 -18.08 -3.80 7.28
N LEU A 357 -18.70 -4.15 8.41
CA LEU A 357 -18.48 -3.45 9.69
C LEU A 357 -17.19 -3.86 10.40
N HIS A 358 -16.59 -5.00 10.04
CA HIS A 358 -15.39 -5.57 10.71
C HIS A 358 -15.54 -5.65 12.24
N LEU A 359 -16.67 -6.13 12.73
CA LEU A 359 -16.97 -6.23 14.17
C LEU A 359 -17.10 -7.67 14.69
N ASP A 360 -16.79 -8.68 13.86
CA ASP A 360 -16.98 -10.09 14.22
C ASP A 360 -16.07 -10.53 15.38
N ALA A 361 -14.84 -10.02 15.43
CA ALA A 361 -13.89 -10.35 16.49
C ALA A 361 -14.31 -9.72 17.83
N GLU A 362 -14.68 -8.45 17.81
CA GLU A 362 -15.19 -7.74 18.99
C GLU A 362 -16.48 -8.37 19.51
N TYR A 363 -17.39 -8.74 18.62
CA TYR A 363 -18.63 -9.42 19.00
C TYR A 363 -18.38 -10.80 19.64
N ARG A 364 -17.45 -11.60 19.10
CA ARG A 364 -17.05 -12.88 19.72
C ARG A 364 -16.47 -12.67 21.11
N ASN A 365 -15.53 -11.75 21.26
CA ASN A 365 -14.93 -11.42 22.55
C ASN A 365 -15.99 -10.99 23.58
N MET A 366 -16.99 -10.19 23.18
CA MET A 366 -18.09 -9.80 24.07
C MET A 366 -18.93 -10.99 24.49
N THR A 367 -19.25 -11.91 23.57
CA THR A 367 -20.08 -13.10 23.90
C THR A 367 -19.32 -14.13 24.76
N GLU A 368 -18.00 -14.16 24.69
CA GLU A 368 -17.14 -14.99 25.52
C GLU A 368 -16.97 -14.42 26.93
N GLN A 369 -16.84 -13.09 27.06
CA GLN A 369 -16.62 -12.40 28.32
C GLN A 369 -17.90 -12.20 29.14
N HIS A 370 -19.06 -12.12 28.49
CA HIS A 370 -20.33 -11.82 29.11
C HIS A 370 -21.37 -12.88 28.83
N SER A 371 -21.85 -13.55 29.87
CA SER A 371 -22.95 -14.53 29.81
C SER A 371 -24.35 -13.89 29.68
N ASN A 372 -24.48 -12.60 29.95
CA ASN A 372 -25.73 -11.86 29.92
C ASN A 372 -25.89 -11.09 28.60
N MET A 373 -26.88 -11.47 27.78
CA MET A 373 -27.16 -10.84 26.49
C MET A 373 -27.52 -9.34 26.57
N ASN A 374 -28.04 -8.86 27.70
CA ASN A 374 -28.26 -7.43 27.90
C ASN A 374 -26.94 -6.63 27.92
N GLN A 375 -25.90 -7.19 28.54
CA GLN A 375 -24.58 -6.53 28.58
C GLN A 375 -23.92 -6.56 27.18
N VAL A 376 -23.97 -7.71 26.52
CA VAL A 376 -23.46 -7.87 25.12
C VAL A 376 -24.17 -6.85 24.21
N ARG A 377 -25.49 -6.72 24.29
CA ARG A 377 -26.26 -5.78 23.50
C ARG A 377 -25.87 -4.32 23.77
N VAL A 378 -25.72 -3.92 25.02
CA VAL A 378 -25.31 -2.52 25.37
C VAL A 378 -23.94 -2.19 24.79
N LEU A 379 -23.01 -3.14 24.82
CA LEU A 379 -21.68 -2.98 24.26
C LEU A 379 -21.71 -2.92 22.73
N LEU A 380 -22.49 -3.79 22.08
CA LEU A 380 -22.67 -3.80 20.63
C LEU A 380 -23.36 -2.51 20.14
N ASP A 381 -24.41 -2.06 20.84
CA ASP A 381 -25.08 -0.79 20.57
C ASP A 381 -24.11 0.40 20.61
N LYS A 382 -23.22 0.41 21.62
CA LYS A 382 -22.18 1.44 21.71
C LYS A 382 -21.22 1.39 20.52
N LEU A 383 -20.70 0.21 20.16
CA LEU A 383 -19.79 0.05 19.01
C LEU A 383 -20.43 0.45 17.69
N LEU A 384 -21.70 0.07 17.49
CA LEU A 384 -22.44 0.44 16.27
C LEU A 384 -22.65 1.95 16.19
N LYS A 385 -22.95 2.62 17.32
CA LYS A 385 -23.08 4.08 17.37
C LYS A 385 -21.75 4.81 17.16
N ASP A 386 -20.64 4.18 17.49
CA ASP A 386 -19.30 4.74 17.23
C ASP A 386 -18.91 4.61 15.73
N LYS A 387 -19.44 3.61 15.01
CA LYS A 387 -19.16 3.38 13.58
C LYS A 387 -20.20 3.93 12.62
N LEU A 388 -21.42 4.15 13.09
CA LEU A 388 -22.54 4.64 12.30
C LEU A 388 -22.95 6.06 12.76
N ASP A 389 -23.79 6.73 11.99
CA ASP A 389 -24.26 8.07 12.35
C ASP A 389 -25.13 8.05 13.62
N GLY A 390 -24.91 8.99 14.54
CA GLY A 390 -25.55 9.01 15.86
C GLY A 390 -27.07 9.12 15.89
N ASN A 391 -27.72 9.48 14.78
CA ASN A 391 -29.18 9.51 14.62
C ASN A 391 -29.73 8.18 14.07
N ILE A 392 -29.44 7.08 14.75
CA ILE A 392 -29.86 5.74 14.35
C ILE A 392 -31.27 5.47 14.87
N SER A 393 -32.21 5.11 13.97
CA SER A 393 -33.54 4.65 14.37
C SER A 393 -33.47 3.33 15.14
N ARG A 394 -34.47 3.08 15.98
CA ARG A 394 -34.55 1.82 16.72
C ARG A 394 -34.70 0.62 15.78
N GLU A 395 -35.38 0.78 14.65
CA GLU A 395 -35.57 -0.25 13.63
C GLU A 395 -34.25 -0.57 12.94
N PHE A 396 -33.50 0.44 12.49
CA PHE A 396 -32.19 0.30 11.89
C PHE A 396 -31.20 -0.42 12.81
N LEU A 397 -31.13 0.02 14.08
CA LEU A 397 -30.27 -0.61 15.07
C LEU A 397 -30.65 -2.08 15.30
N TYR A 398 -31.96 -2.39 15.44
CA TYR A 398 -32.45 -3.73 15.63
C TYR A 398 -31.99 -4.69 14.52
N TYR A 399 -32.16 -4.31 13.25
CA TYR A 399 -31.81 -5.18 12.13
C TYR A 399 -30.28 -5.25 11.91
N THR A 400 -29.51 -4.20 12.21
CA THR A 400 -28.06 -4.22 12.19
C THR A 400 -27.50 -5.14 13.28
N GLU A 401 -27.96 -5.04 14.52
CA GLU A 401 -27.57 -5.98 15.60
C GLU A 401 -27.99 -7.41 15.27
N ARG A 402 -29.16 -7.61 14.67
CA ARG A 402 -29.67 -8.92 14.28
C ARG A 402 -28.69 -9.66 13.35
N CYS A 403 -27.91 -8.95 12.55
CA CYS A 403 -26.90 -9.55 11.69
C CYS A 403 -25.78 -10.27 12.47
N PHE A 404 -25.50 -9.87 13.70
CA PHE A 404 -24.46 -10.47 14.53
C PHE A 404 -24.93 -11.67 15.33
N VAL A 405 -26.23 -11.79 15.60
CA VAL A 405 -26.80 -12.86 16.44
C VAL A 405 -26.97 -14.15 15.63
N ARG A 406 -26.08 -15.13 15.84
CA ARG A 406 -25.97 -16.35 15.00
C ARG A 406 -26.81 -17.53 15.46
N ASN A 407 -27.10 -17.64 16.76
CA ASN A 407 -27.69 -18.83 17.37
C ASN A 407 -29.16 -18.58 17.75
N ASN A 408 -30.04 -19.54 17.52
CA ASN A 408 -31.46 -19.38 17.85
C ASN A 408 -31.71 -19.15 19.36
N ALA A 409 -30.97 -19.81 20.24
CA ALA A 409 -31.09 -19.60 21.69
C ALA A 409 -30.61 -18.20 22.09
N MET A 410 -29.51 -17.69 21.52
CA MET A 410 -29.04 -16.33 21.73
C MET A 410 -29.97 -15.31 21.11
N PHE A 411 -30.62 -15.66 19.99
CA PHE A 411 -31.59 -14.79 19.33
C PHE A 411 -32.81 -14.50 20.21
N ASP A 412 -33.38 -15.51 20.84
CA ASP A 412 -34.55 -15.33 21.70
C ASP A 412 -34.21 -14.46 22.93
N GLN A 413 -33.08 -14.72 23.58
CA GLN A 413 -32.58 -13.89 24.67
C GLN A 413 -32.33 -12.44 24.24
N TRP A 414 -31.66 -12.25 23.08
CA TRP A 414 -31.40 -10.93 22.53
C TRP A 414 -32.70 -10.20 22.17
N ARG A 415 -33.67 -10.90 21.55
CA ARG A 415 -34.99 -10.36 21.17
C ARG A 415 -35.78 -9.88 22.40
N GLU A 416 -35.72 -10.60 23.49
CA GLU A 416 -36.35 -10.20 24.75
C GLU A 416 -35.81 -8.87 25.27
N THR A 417 -34.50 -8.58 25.08
CA THR A 417 -33.90 -7.32 25.51
C THR A 417 -34.47 -6.10 24.78
N PHE A 418 -35.05 -6.26 23.59
CA PHE A 418 -35.76 -5.20 22.85
C PHE A 418 -37.21 -5.02 23.26
N ARG A 419 -37.82 -6.02 23.92
CA ARG A 419 -39.22 -5.95 24.40
C ARG A 419 -39.38 -5.24 25.71
N VAL A 420 -38.31 -5.14 26.49
CA VAL A 420 -38.29 -4.43 27.77
C VAL A 420 -38.17 -2.92 27.52
N LYS A 421 -39.31 -2.28 27.15
CA LYS A 421 -39.76 -0.93 27.51
C LYS A 421 -41.18 -0.69 27.05
#